data_bc827d29d03d1ef1aceb36c53efa9b2b
#
_entry.id   bc827d29d03d1ef1aceb36c53efa9b2b
#
_cell.length_a   1.000
_cell.length_b   1.000
_cell.length_c   1.000
_cell.angle_alpha   90.00
_cell.angle_beta   90.00
_cell.angle_gamma   90.00
#
_symmetry.space_group_name_H-M   'P 1'
#
loop_
_entity.id
_entity.type
_entity.pdbx_description
1 polymer ?
#
loop_
_entity_poly.entity_id
_entity_poly.type
_entity_poly.pdbx_seq_one_letter_code
_entity_poly.pdbx_strand_id
1 'polypeptide(L)'
;RSRGLGDVYKRQSAEDALSSVAPDSLEETLLRAMLSAKEIERAALDELGGEKTAKALRSLEACGLAVRETKLRQRLQDKSVRMVSLCVSAEDALAAVEPKRRSAPVRYAVVELLSREGCLSSSEISYYTGATMQTLRGLKKAGLVEFSEREVLRVSRYDDAPAREDIVLNGEQQAAFDGLCTLLGREGGSAALLHGVTASGKTQVYIRLIEEALTRGKTAMLLVPEIALTPQMLRRFTAQFGSDVAMLHSALPLTERYDQWKRIRRGEVRVVLGTRSAVFAPLQNLGLIILDEEQETSYQSENPPRYHARDVAQFRCCLLYTSPS
;
A
#
# COMPACT_ATOMS: atom_id res chain seq x y z
N ARG A 1 11.18 5.78 -17.76
CA ARG A 1 9.85 6.40 -17.96
C ARG A 1 9.26 6.66 -16.58
N SER A 2 9.39 7.91 -16.10
CA SER A 2 8.86 8.40 -14.82
C SER A 2 7.32 8.45 -14.89
N ARG A 3 6.67 7.36 -14.54
CA ARG A 3 5.21 7.29 -14.49
C ARG A 3 4.75 7.71 -13.08
N GLY A 4 4.26 8.91 -12.94
CA GLY A 4 3.61 9.37 -11.72
C GLY A 4 4.06 10.72 -11.15
N LEU A 5 5.03 11.38 -11.77
CA LEU A 5 5.45 12.72 -11.43
C LEU A 5 4.77 13.72 -12.37
N GLY A 6 4.00 14.66 -11.84
CA GLY A 6 3.47 15.80 -12.58
C GLY A 6 4.23 17.05 -12.17
N ASP A 7 4.74 17.79 -13.15
CA ASP A 7 5.35 19.08 -12.90
C ASP A 7 4.25 20.15 -12.78
N VAL A 8 4.29 20.92 -11.71
CA VAL A 8 3.35 22.01 -11.42
C VAL A 8 4.15 23.28 -11.26
N TYR A 9 3.67 24.36 -11.87
CA TYR A 9 4.31 25.65 -11.84
C TYR A 9 3.53 26.62 -10.95
N LYS A 10 4.27 27.35 -10.11
CA LYS A 10 3.73 28.38 -9.21
C LYS A 10 4.39 29.73 -9.48
N ARG A 11 3.67 30.78 -9.23
CA ARG A 11 4.18 32.16 -9.30
C ARG A 11 4.81 32.59 -7.98
N GLN A 12 5.83 33.46 -8.02
CA GLN A 12 6.41 34.09 -6.83
C GLN A 12 5.93 35.51 -6.53
N SER A 13 5.60 36.36 -7.54
CA SER A 13 4.98 37.66 -7.34
C SER A 13 4.20 38.09 -8.61
N ALA A 14 3.20 38.99 -8.44
CA ALA A 14 2.18 39.15 -9.47
C ALA A 14 2.40 40.31 -10.45
N GLU A 15 2.76 41.46 -9.96
CA GLU A 15 2.65 42.71 -10.76
C GLU A 15 3.95 43.11 -11.46
N ASP A 16 5.10 42.81 -10.88
CA ASP A 16 6.40 43.09 -11.49
C ASP A 16 6.83 42.08 -12.54
N ALA A 17 6.22 40.90 -12.53
CA ALA A 17 6.60 39.79 -13.40
C ALA A 17 6.24 40.05 -14.88
N LEU A 18 5.08 40.60 -15.14
CA LEU A 18 4.61 40.91 -16.52
C LEU A 18 5.40 42.01 -17.18
N SER A 19 5.88 43.01 -16.41
CA SER A 19 6.71 44.10 -16.94
C SER A 19 8.13 43.65 -17.31
N SER A 20 8.56 42.52 -16.82
CA SER A 20 9.91 41.96 -17.04
C SER A 20 10.02 41.08 -18.29
N VAL A 21 8.90 40.80 -18.98
CA VAL A 21 8.83 39.92 -20.14
C VAL A 21 8.43 40.70 -21.37
N ALA A 22 8.96 40.33 -22.55
CA ALA A 22 8.65 41.02 -23.80
C ALA A 22 7.14 40.94 -24.11
N PRO A 23 6.49 42.07 -24.48
CA PRO A 23 5.08 42.06 -24.83
C PRO A 23 4.82 41.13 -26.04
N ASP A 24 3.65 40.49 -26.03
CA ASP A 24 3.19 39.53 -27.04
C ASP A 24 4.10 38.25 -27.19
N SER A 25 4.94 38.00 -26.20
CA SER A 25 5.78 36.78 -26.16
C SER A 25 5.03 35.59 -25.63
N LEU A 26 5.56 34.36 -25.93
CA LEU A 26 5.05 33.13 -25.35
C LEU A 26 5.22 33.09 -23.82
N GLU A 27 6.32 33.69 -23.33
CA GLU A 27 6.60 33.85 -21.91
C GLU A 27 5.52 34.64 -21.21
N GLU A 28 5.05 35.75 -21.82
CA GLU A 28 3.95 36.54 -21.29
C GLU A 28 2.65 35.74 -21.24
N THR A 29 2.33 35.02 -22.31
CA THR A 29 1.12 34.18 -22.38
C THR A 29 1.13 33.10 -21.26
N LEU A 30 2.26 32.44 -21.07
CA LEU A 30 2.42 31.43 -20.00
C LEU A 30 2.35 32.05 -18.61
N LEU A 31 2.94 33.23 -18.42
CA LEU A 31 2.87 33.98 -17.17
C LEU A 31 1.43 34.40 -16.84
N ARG A 32 0.68 34.88 -17.82
CA ARG A 32 -0.75 35.24 -17.63
C ARG A 32 -1.58 34.01 -17.25
N ALA A 33 -1.33 32.84 -17.87
CA ALA A 33 -1.98 31.60 -17.50
C ALA A 33 -1.65 31.21 -16.05
N MET A 34 -0.38 31.32 -15.62
CA MET A 34 0.05 31.05 -14.24
C MET A 34 -0.50 32.11 -13.26
N LEU A 35 -0.76 33.32 -13.69
CA LEU A 35 -1.36 34.39 -12.86
C LEU A 35 -2.84 34.15 -12.60
N SER A 36 -3.56 33.53 -13.54
CA SER A 36 -4.99 33.18 -13.39
C SER A 36 -5.24 31.96 -12.48
N ALA A 37 -4.23 31.13 -12.30
CA ALA A 37 -4.31 29.94 -11.48
C ALA A 37 -3.19 29.90 -10.43
N LYS A 38 -3.48 29.53 -9.19
CA LYS A 38 -2.45 29.39 -8.13
C LYS A 38 -1.38 28.36 -8.52
N GLU A 39 -1.76 27.32 -9.24
CA GLU A 39 -0.92 26.23 -9.74
C GLU A 39 -1.47 25.80 -11.09
N ILE A 40 -0.59 25.54 -12.05
CA ILE A 40 -0.98 25.06 -13.37
C ILE A 40 -0.10 23.85 -13.76
N GLU A 41 -0.72 22.82 -14.30
CA GLU A 41 0.00 21.65 -14.76
C GLU A 41 0.75 21.93 -16.06
N ARG A 42 1.93 21.32 -16.20
CA ARG A 42 2.74 21.47 -17.41
C ARG A 42 1.97 21.09 -18.68
N ALA A 43 1.13 20.06 -18.62
CA ALA A 43 0.34 19.63 -19.79
C ALA A 43 -0.58 20.76 -20.32
N ALA A 44 -1.20 21.53 -19.42
CA ALA A 44 -2.04 22.66 -19.80
C ALA A 44 -1.20 23.83 -20.38
N LEU A 45 0.05 24.01 -19.92
CA LEU A 45 0.97 25.00 -20.50
C LEU A 45 1.50 24.55 -21.85
N ASP A 46 1.73 23.25 -22.05
CA ASP A 46 2.16 22.68 -23.33
C ASP A 46 1.07 22.82 -24.43
N GLU A 47 -0.22 22.81 -24.05
CA GLU A 47 -1.35 23.10 -24.94
C GLU A 47 -1.33 24.56 -25.46
N LEU A 48 -0.84 25.51 -24.64
CA LEU A 48 -0.78 26.94 -24.99
C LEU A 48 0.42 27.30 -25.91
N GLY A 49 1.57 26.60 -25.70
CA GLY A 49 2.82 27.00 -26.37
C GLY A 49 3.47 25.93 -27.26
N GLY A 50 2.93 24.70 -27.29
CA GLY A 50 3.44 23.60 -28.08
C GLY A 50 4.90 23.26 -27.76
N GLU A 51 5.70 22.96 -28.81
CA GLU A 51 7.11 22.54 -28.63
C GLU A 51 8.02 23.63 -28.02
N LYS A 52 7.63 24.90 -28.11
CA LYS A 52 8.41 26.03 -27.58
C LYS A 52 8.22 26.27 -26.08
N THR A 53 7.17 25.67 -25.48
CA THR A 53 6.84 25.82 -24.05
C THR A 53 8.00 25.48 -23.14
N ALA A 54 8.72 24.39 -23.42
CA ALA A 54 9.85 23.93 -22.60
C ALA A 54 11.00 24.96 -22.54
N LYS A 55 11.23 25.73 -23.62
CA LYS A 55 12.26 26.76 -23.66
C LYS A 55 11.80 28.02 -22.91
N ALA A 56 10.56 28.45 -23.12
CA ALA A 56 9.97 29.58 -22.46
C ALA A 56 9.88 29.36 -20.93
N LEU A 57 9.49 28.18 -20.48
CA LEU A 57 9.47 27.82 -19.05
C LEU A 57 10.85 27.88 -18.40
N ARG A 58 11.89 27.38 -19.07
CA ARG A 58 13.28 27.51 -18.57
C ARG A 58 13.74 28.94 -18.46
N SER A 59 13.33 29.80 -19.39
CA SER A 59 13.59 31.23 -19.33
C SER A 59 12.94 31.87 -18.12
N LEU A 60 11.67 31.56 -17.87
CA LEU A 60 10.91 32.07 -16.71
C LEU A 60 11.48 31.53 -15.38
N GLU A 61 11.92 30.27 -15.32
CA GLU A 61 12.61 29.69 -14.16
C GLU A 61 13.94 30.41 -13.89
N ALA A 62 14.72 30.67 -14.93
CA ALA A 62 16.02 31.36 -14.81
C ALA A 62 15.88 32.78 -14.32
N CYS A 63 14.79 33.48 -14.70
CA CYS A 63 14.46 34.81 -14.23
C CYS A 63 13.77 34.85 -12.84
N GLY A 64 13.54 33.67 -12.22
CA GLY A 64 12.86 33.57 -10.93
C GLY A 64 11.36 33.92 -10.97
N LEU A 65 10.77 34.02 -12.15
CA LEU A 65 9.35 34.38 -12.36
C LEU A 65 8.42 33.17 -12.24
N ALA A 66 8.95 31.97 -12.39
CA ALA A 66 8.23 30.72 -12.21
C ALA A 66 9.06 29.74 -11.38
N VAL A 67 8.36 28.93 -10.57
CA VAL A 67 8.96 27.85 -9.80
C VAL A 67 8.33 26.53 -10.22
N ARG A 68 9.18 25.58 -10.57
CA ARG A 68 8.78 24.21 -10.88
C ARG A 68 8.74 23.38 -9.62
N GLU A 69 7.58 22.83 -9.30
CA GLU A 69 7.42 21.81 -8.28
C GLU A 69 7.00 20.50 -8.90
N THR A 70 7.68 19.42 -8.53
CA THR A 70 7.30 18.10 -8.96
C THR A 70 6.39 17.47 -7.89
N LYS A 71 5.10 17.38 -8.17
CA LYS A 71 4.14 16.73 -7.28
C LYS A 71 3.97 15.26 -7.65
N LEU A 72 4.09 14.41 -6.65
CA LEU A 72 3.73 12.99 -6.79
C LEU A 72 2.20 12.87 -6.94
N ARG A 73 1.75 12.53 -8.14
CA ARG A 73 0.34 12.19 -8.36
C ARG A 73 0.09 10.76 -7.92
N GLN A 74 -0.73 10.57 -6.91
CA GLN A 74 -1.18 9.26 -6.51
C GLN A 74 -2.15 8.71 -7.58
N ARG A 75 -1.62 7.89 -8.51
CA ARG A 75 -2.43 7.24 -9.56
C ARG A 75 -3.17 5.99 -9.08
N LEU A 76 -2.76 5.47 -7.93
CA LEU A 76 -3.39 4.31 -7.32
C LEU A 76 -4.54 4.80 -6.44
N GLN A 77 -5.76 4.46 -6.86
CA GLN A 77 -6.95 4.72 -6.06
C GLN A 77 -7.20 3.55 -5.13
N ASP A 78 -7.60 3.89 -3.90
CA ASP A 78 -8.06 2.92 -2.94
C ASP A 78 -9.34 2.25 -3.48
N LYS A 79 -9.42 0.94 -3.34
CA LYS A 79 -10.67 0.25 -3.62
C LYS A 79 -11.61 0.53 -2.47
N SER A 80 -12.58 1.41 -2.67
CA SER A 80 -13.66 1.64 -1.71
C SER A 80 -14.90 0.86 -2.12
N VAL A 81 -15.57 0.32 -1.13
CA VAL A 81 -16.89 -0.29 -1.27
C VAL A 81 -17.88 0.65 -0.58
N ARG A 82 -18.96 0.97 -1.30
CA ARG A 82 -20.01 1.80 -0.74
C ARG A 82 -20.86 0.98 0.22
N MET A 83 -20.79 1.34 1.48
CA MET A 83 -21.59 0.79 2.56
C MET A 83 -22.87 1.60 2.72
N VAL A 84 -23.92 0.94 3.16
CA VAL A 84 -25.24 1.51 3.40
C VAL A 84 -25.68 1.13 4.80
N SER A 85 -26.09 2.11 5.59
CA SER A 85 -26.65 1.93 6.93
C SER A 85 -27.90 2.77 7.12
N LEU A 86 -28.73 2.44 8.11
CA LEU A 86 -29.87 3.26 8.48
C LEU A 86 -29.40 4.56 9.13
N CYS A 87 -30.07 5.70 8.81
CA CYS A 87 -29.85 6.99 9.46
C CYS A 87 -30.75 7.21 10.68
N VAL A 88 -31.79 6.39 10.81
CA VAL A 88 -32.81 6.47 11.83
C VAL A 88 -32.93 5.13 12.56
N SER A 89 -33.69 5.06 13.65
CA SER A 89 -33.90 3.79 14.33
C SER A 89 -34.53 2.74 13.38
N ALA A 90 -34.25 1.46 13.64
CA ALA A 90 -34.81 0.37 12.85
C ALA A 90 -36.38 0.39 12.84
N GLU A 91 -36.97 0.75 13.97
CA GLU A 91 -38.40 0.87 14.15
C GLU A 91 -39.00 2.00 13.29
N ASP A 92 -38.41 3.19 13.33
CA ASP A 92 -38.83 4.34 12.53
C ASP A 92 -38.68 4.08 11.03
N ALA A 93 -37.53 3.46 10.65
CA ALA A 93 -37.29 3.11 9.25
C ALA A 93 -38.29 2.13 8.70
N LEU A 94 -38.65 1.09 9.46
CA LEU A 94 -39.69 0.11 9.08
C LEU A 94 -41.07 0.77 9.03
N ALA A 95 -41.44 1.58 10.02
CA ALA A 95 -42.72 2.31 10.05
C ALA A 95 -42.88 3.23 8.82
N ALA A 96 -41.77 3.87 8.37
CA ALA A 96 -41.82 4.75 7.19
C ALA A 96 -42.04 4.02 5.87
N VAL A 97 -41.64 2.75 5.74
CA VAL A 97 -41.75 1.95 4.53
C VAL A 97 -42.98 1.00 4.55
N GLU A 98 -43.52 0.67 5.74
CA GLU A 98 -44.66 -0.25 5.92
C GLU A 98 -45.89 0.13 5.06
N PRO A 99 -46.32 1.41 4.98
CA PRO A 99 -47.49 1.79 4.16
C PRO A 99 -47.30 1.49 2.67
N LYS A 100 -46.05 1.39 2.21
CA LYS A 100 -45.67 1.15 0.81
C LYS A 100 -45.18 -0.28 0.56
N ARG A 101 -45.34 -1.19 1.51
CA ARG A 101 -44.83 -2.57 1.42
C ARG A 101 -45.30 -3.29 0.15
N ARG A 102 -46.58 -3.14 -0.23
CA ARG A 102 -47.14 -3.78 -1.44
C ARG A 102 -46.75 -3.06 -2.73
N SER A 103 -46.62 -1.74 -2.72
CA SER A 103 -46.33 -0.94 -3.92
C SER A 103 -44.83 -0.81 -4.19
N ALA A 104 -43.95 -0.96 -3.18
CA ALA A 104 -42.51 -0.86 -3.29
C ALA A 104 -41.84 -1.94 -2.44
N PRO A 105 -42.02 -3.24 -2.75
CA PRO A 105 -41.55 -4.36 -1.92
C PRO A 105 -40.01 -4.38 -1.77
N VAL A 106 -39.29 -3.98 -2.81
CA VAL A 106 -37.82 -3.93 -2.76
C VAL A 106 -37.30 -2.91 -1.73
N ARG A 107 -37.96 -1.75 -1.59
CA ARG A 107 -37.58 -0.75 -0.58
C ARG A 107 -37.80 -1.27 0.83
N TYR A 108 -38.90 -1.97 1.04
CA TYR A 108 -39.20 -2.61 2.32
C TYR A 108 -38.14 -3.67 2.66
N ALA A 109 -37.83 -4.56 1.71
CA ALA A 109 -36.84 -5.59 1.90
C ALA A 109 -35.43 -5.02 2.24
N VAL A 110 -35.04 -3.91 1.63
CA VAL A 110 -33.77 -3.23 1.95
C VAL A 110 -33.76 -2.73 3.39
N VAL A 111 -34.84 -2.06 3.82
CA VAL A 111 -34.89 -1.52 5.20
C VAL A 111 -34.97 -2.66 6.22
N GLU A 112 -35.74 -3.72 5.94
CA GLU A 112 -35.82 -4.92 6.78
C GLU A 112 -34.45 -5.61 6.89
N LEU A 113 -33.70 -5.75 5.79
CA LEU A 113 -32.37 -6.33 5.80
C LEU A 113 -31.40 -5.49 6.62
N LEU A 114 -31.39 -4.17 6.43
CA LEU A 114 -30.53 -3.26 7.17
C LEU A 114 -30.90 -3.17 8.65
N SER A 115 -32.17 -3.38 9.02
CA SER A 115 -32.58 -3.41 10.44
C SER A 115 -32.02 -4.62 11.19
N ARG A 116 -31.73 -5.72 10.50
CA ARG A 116 -31.14 -6.94 11.08
C ARG A 116 -29.61 -6.90 11.10
N GLU A 117 -29.02 -6.49 9.98
CA GLU A 117 -27.57 -6.60 9.74
C GLU A 117 -26.80 -5.30 10.05
N GLY A 118 -27.50 -4.18 10.22
CA GLY A 118 -26.95 -2.87 10.55
C GLY A 118 -26.33 -2.16 9.36
N CYS A 119 -25.23 -2.68 8.81
CA CYS A 119 -24.49 -2.04 7.72
C CYS A 119 -24.02 -3.07 6.70
N LEU A 120 -24.39 -2.88 5.43
CA LEU A 120 -24.04 -3.77 4.32
C LEU A 120 -23.52 -3.00 3.13
N SER A 121 -22.75 -3.67 2.27
CA SER A 121 -22.35 -3.08 0.99
C SER A 121 -23.52 -2.97 0.03
N SER A 122 -23.47 -1.98 -0.87
CA SER A 122 -24.48 -1.84 -1.91
C SER A 122 -24.63 -3.08 -2.81
N SER A 123 -23.55 -3.85 -2.96
CA SER A 123 -23.53 -5.11 -3.71
C SER A 123 -24.27 -6.24 -2.98
N GLU A 124 -24.04 -6.40 -1.68
CA GLU A 124 -24.74 -7.38 -0.85
C GLU A 124 -26.24 -7.09 -0.79
N ILE A 125 -26.62 -5.82 -0.57
CA ILE A 125 -28.01 -5.41 -0.59
C ILE A 125 -28.66 -5.73 -1.94
N SER A 126 -27.96 -5.44 -3.05
CA SER A 126 -28.46 -5.77 -4.38
C SER A 126 -28.64 -7.28 -4.57
N TYR A 127 -27.70 -8.07 -4.08
CA TYR A 127 -27.74 -9.53 -4.16
C TYR A 127 -28.94 -10.13 -3.39
N TYR A 128 -29.16 -9.68 -2.14
CA TYR A 128 -30.22 -10.24 -1.29
C TYR A 128 -31.64 -9.69 -1.61
N THR A 129 -31.72 -8.43 -2.06
CA THR A 129 -33.05 -7.76 -2.22
C THR A 129 -33.42 -7.44 -3.65
N GLY A 130 -32.47 -7.58 -4.60
CA GLY A 130 -32.66 -7.11 -5.98
C GLY A 130 -32.68 -5.58 -6.11
N ALA A 131 -32.29 -4.85 -5.07
CA ALA A 131 -32.31 -3.39 -5.09
C ALA A 131 -31.27 -2.82 -6.03
N THR A 132 -31.67 -1.82 -6.82
CA THR A 132 -30.74 -1.06 -7.68
C THR A 132 -30.17 0.14 -6.93
N MET A 133 -29.07 0.71 -7.46
CA MET A 133 -28.53 1.98 -6.94
C MET A 133 -29.54 3.13 -6.94
N GLN A 134 -30.50 3.10 -7.86
CA GLN A 134 -31.59 4.08 -7.90
C GLN A 134 -32.50 3.93 -6.70
N THR A 135 -32.82 2.69 -6.31
CA THR A 135 -33.62 2.40 -5.10
C THR A 135 -32.90 2.90 -3.85
N LEU A 136 -31.61 2.62 -3.71
CA LEU A 136 -30.80 3.07 -2.56
C LEU A 136 -30.68 4.60 -2.49
N ARG A 137 -30.49 5.28 -3.65
CA ARG A 137 -30.53 6.75 -3.72
C ARG A 137 -31.88 7.32 -3.34
N GLY A 138 -32.99 6.62 -3.70
CA GLY A 138 -34.34 7.00 -3.31
C GLY A 138 -34.53 6.93 -1.79
N LEU A 139 -34.03 5.87 -1.13
CA LEU A 139 -34.06 5.73 0.33
C LEU A 139 -33.20 6.79 1.01
N LYS A 140 -32.03 7.14 0.44
CA LYS A 140 -31.19 8.23 0.93
C LYS A 140 -31.91 9.58 0.85
N LYS A 141 -32.58 9.87 -0.27
CA LYS A 141 -33.38 11.11 -0.41
C LYS A 141 -34.54 11.18 0.60
N ALA A 142 -35.07 10.03 1.00
CA ALA A 142 -36.11 9.93 2.03
C ALA A 142 -35.54 10.03 3.46
N GLY A 143 -34.23 10.18 3.63
CA GLY A 143 -33.58 10.28 4.94
C GLY A 143 -33.56 8.98 5.74
N LEU A 144 -33.77 7.82 5.10
CA LEU A 144 -33.83 6.52 5.77
C LEU A 144 -32.46 5.82 5.80
N VAL A 145 -31.59 6.07 4.81
CA VAL A 145 -30.27 5.45 4.72
C VAL A 145 -29.19 6.48 4.41
N GLU A 146 -27.99 6.19 4.86
CA GLU A 146 -26.79 6.92 4.50
C GLU A 146 -25.78 6.03 3.76
N PHE A 147 -24.87 6.67 3.03
CA PHE A 147 -23.78 6.01 2.36
C PHE A 147 -22.49 6.41 3.02
N SER A 148 -21.69 5.42 3.40
CA SER A 148 -20.29 5.57 3.79
C SER A 148 -19.41 4.82 2.79
N GLU A 149 -18.14 5.18 2.73
CA GLU A 149 -17.15 4.45 1.94
C GLU A 149 -16.23 3.69 2.90
N ARG A 150 -16.14 2.39 2.67
CA ARG A 150 -15.20 1.53 3.39
C ARG A 150 -14.10 1.12 2.43
N GLU A 151 -12.85 1.41 2.81
CA GLU A 151 -11.70 0.91 2.08
C GLU A 151 -11.63 -0.61 2.18
N VAL A 152 -11.46 -1.28 1.04
CA VAL A 152 -11.24 -2.72 0.97
C VAL A 152 -9.88 -2.97 0.37
N LEU A 153 -8.96 -3.47 1.18
CA LEU A 153 -7.62 -3.83 0.73
C LEU A 153 -7.69 -5.11 -0.11
N ARG A 154 -7.02 -5.07 -1.26
CA ARG A 154 -6.84 -6.25 -2.12
C ARG A 154 -5.72 -7.08 -1.51
N VAL A 155 -6.08 -8.19 -0.94
CA VAL A 155 -5.13 -9.16 -0.41
C VAL A 155 -5.26 -10.41 -1.24
N SER A 156 -4.18 -10.85 -1.86
CA SER A 156 -4.14 -12.17 -2.49
C SER A 156 -4.37 -13.21 -1.40
N ARG A 157 -5.52 -13.85 -1.42
CA ARG A 157 -5.83 -14.96 -0.52
C ARG A 157 -5.35 -16.23 -1.19
N TYR A 158 -4.50 -16.93 -0.51
CA TYR A 158 -4.17 -18.30 -0.85
C TYR A 158 -5.16 -19.20 -0.10
N ASP A 159 -6.41 -19.25 -0.59
CA ASP A 159 -7.53 -19.91 0.08
C ASP A 159 -7.30 -21.42 0.23
N ASP A 160 -6.40 -22.01 -0.58
CA ASP A 160 -5.96 -23.41 -0.49
C ASP A 160 -4.66 -23.56 0.34
N ALA A 161 -4.41 -22.70 1.31
CA ALA A 161 -3.25 -22.86 2.19
C ALA A 161 -3.41 -24.14 3.01
N PRO A 162 -2.36 -24.98 3.10
CA PRO A 162 -2.39 -26.19 3.93
C PRO A 162 -2.59 -25.80 5.41
N ALA A 163 -2.94 -26.79 6.24
CA ALA A 163 -2.97 -26.58 7.68
C ALA A 163 -1.59 -26.15 8.19
N ARG A 164 -1.58 -25.37 9.28
CA ARG A 164 -0.34 -25.00 9.97
C ARG A 164 0.47 -26.24 10.29
N GLU A 165 1.75 -26.23 9.93
CA GLU A 165 2.68 -27.33 10.22
C GLU A 165 3.30 -27.16 11.61
N ASP A 166 3.31 -28.24 12.39
CA ASP A 166 4.13 -28.31 13.60
C ASP A 166 5.58 -28.62 13.19
N ILE A 167 6.41 -27.60 13.22
CA ILE A 167 7.81 -27.72 12.82
C ILE A 167 8.65 -28.30 13.95
N VAL A 168 9.13 -29.51 13.76
CA VAL A 168 10.08 -30.17 14.64
C VAL A 168 11.48 -30.06 14.03
N LEU A 169 12.38 -29.37 14.73
CA LEU A 169 13.77 -29.23 14.31
C LEU A 169 14.58 -30.50 14.69
N ASN A 170 15.47 -30.91 13.81
CA ASN A 170 16.45 -31.94 14.16
C ASN A 170 17.58 -31.36 15.06
N GLY A 171 18.49 -32.20 15.57
CA GLY A 171 19.52 -31.73 16.50
C GLY A 171 20.43 -30.62 15.98
N GLU A 172 20.83 -30.66 14.70
CA GLU A 172 21.66 -29.62 14.07
C GLU A 172 20.87 -28.32 13.86
N GLN A 173 19.63 -28.44 13.39
CA GLN A 173 18.73 -27.29 13.20
C GLN A 173 18.40 -26.62 14.55
N GLN A 174 18.20 -27.43 15.62
CA GLN A 174 17.93 -26.93 16.96
C GLN A 174 19.15 -26.17 17.51
N ALA A 175 20.34 -26.72 17.36
CA ALA A 175 21.57 -26.04 17.80
C ALA A 175 21.78 -24.70 17.05
N ALA A 176 21.51 -24.67 15.74
CA ALA A 176 21.56 -23.44 14.95
C ALA A 176 20.48 -22.42 15.41
N PHE A 177 19.26 -22.88 15.65
CA PHE A 177 18.17 -22.06 16.16
C PHE A 177 18.52 -21.43 17.51
N ASP A 178 19.02 -22.22 18.47
CA ASP A 178 19.38 -21.75 19.81
C ASP A 178 20.48 -20.67 19.77
N GLY A 179 21.49 -20.92 18.92
CA GLY A 179 22.56 -19.94 18.68
C GLY A 179 22.03 -18.61 18.12
N LEU A 180 21.13 -18.68 17.14
CA LEU A 180 20.52 -17.51 16.53
C LEU A 180 19.54 -16.78 17.49
N CYS A 181 18.81 -17.52 18.33
CA CYS A 181 17.96 -16.93 19.37
C CYS A 181 18.75 -16.14 20.41
N THR A 182 19.98 -16.59 20.71
CA THR A 182 20.89 -15.84 21.59
C THR A 182 21.30 -14.51 20.98
N LEU A 183 21.53 -14.47 19.66
CA LEU A 183 21.85 -13.22 18.94
C LEU A 183 20.63 -12.30 18.85
N LEU A 184 19.46 -12.84 18.63
CA LEU A 184 18.19 -12.09 18.56
C LEU A 184 17.87 -11.35 19.87
N GLY A 185 18.39 -11.84 21.02
CA GLY A 185 18.21 -11.20 22.33
C GLY A 185 19.27 -10.17 22.70
N ARG A 186 20.33 -10.02 21.90
CA ARG A 186 21.41 -9.06 22.21
C ARG A 186 21.00 -7.64 21.88
N GLU A 187 21.46 -6.71 22.70
CA GLU A 187 21.46 -5.30 22.36
C GLU A 187 22.49 -5.03 21.27
N GLY A 188 22.10 -4.30 20.22
CA GLY A 188 22.91 -4.03 19.04
C GLY A 188 22.57 -4.95 17.85
N GLY A 189 22.67 -4.39 16.65
CA GLY A 189 22.49 -5.16 15.43
C GLY A 189 23.55 -6.27 15.34
N SER A 190 23.11 -7.51 15.20
CA SER A 190 23.98 -8.69 15.02
C SER A 190 23.73 -9.31 13.65
N ALA A 191 24.77 -9.83 13.02
CA ALA A 191 24.66 -10.59 11.78
C ALA A 191 25.20 -12.00 12.01
N ALA A 192 24.51 -12.98 11.41
CA ALA A 192 24.92 -14.38 11.44
C ALA A 192 24.73 -15.02 10.06
N LEU A 193 25.57 -15.98 9.73
CA LEU A 193 25.45 -16.79 8.54
C LEU A 193 24.99 -18.19 8.93
N LEU A 194 23.78 -18.58 8.44
CA LEU A 194 23.32 -19.95 8.53
C LEU A 194 23.77 -20.70 7.28
N HIS A 195 24.82 -21.51 7.41
CA HIS A 195 25.33 -22.32 6.32
C HIS A 195 24.67 -23.71 6.31
N GLY A 196 24.25 -24.16 5.14
CA GLY A 196 23.66 -25.50 4.96
C GLY A 196 23.39 -25.77 3.48
N VAL A 197 23.47 -27.03 3.09
CA VAL A 197 23.20 -27.47 1.72
C VAL A 197 21.71 -27.25 1.34
N THR A 198 21.42 -27.28 0.05
CA THR A 198 20.04 -27.25 -0.44
C THR A 198 19.24 -28.40 0.18
N ALA A 199 17.98 -28.12 0.55
CA ALA A 199 17.08 -29.07 1.23
C ALA A 199 17.52 -29.50 2.66
N SER A 200 18.49 -28.83 3.29
CA SER A 200 18.86 -29.10 4.70
C SER A 200 17.80 -28.62 5.72
N GLY A 201 16.70 -28.06 5.25
CA GLY A 201 15.61 -27.58 6.10
C GLY A 201 15.83 -26.17 6.67
N LYS A 202 16.69 -25.34 6.08
CA LYS A 202 16.89 -23.93 6.48
C LYS A 202 15.58 -23.17 6.66
N THR A 203 14.60 -23.40 5.79
CA THR A 203 13.28 -22.76 5.86
C THR A 203 12.54 -23.08 7.17
N GLN A 204 12.71 -24.27 7.74
CA GLN A 204 12.12 -24.62 9.04
C GLN A 204 12.74 -23.79 10.16
N VAL A 205 14.06 -23.61 10.13
CA VAL A 205 14.77 -22.75 11.08
C VAL A 205 14.30 -21.29 10.92
N TYR A 206 14.13 -20.80 9.69
CA TYR A 206 13.61 -19.44 9.45
C TYR A 206 12.23 -19.23 10.04
N ILE A 207 11.30 -20.16 9.81
CA ILE A 207 9.94 -20.07 10.35
C ILE A 207 9.98 -20.02 11.88
N ARG A 208 10.75 -20.90 12.53
CA ARG A 208 10.90 -20.92 13.99
C ARG A 208 11.52 -19.61 14.52
N LEU A 209 12.51 -19.05 13.82
CA LEU A 209 13.11 -17.75 14.21
C LEU A 209 12.12 -16.60 14.07
N ILE A 210 11.30 -16.62 13.02
CA ILE A 210 10.24 -15.62 12.85
C ILE A 210 9.23 -15.75 13.98
N GLU A 211 8.77 -16.96 14.32
CA GLU A 211 7.88 -17.20 15.46
C GLU A 211 8.47 -16.66 16.77
N GLU A 212 9.74 -16.94 17.02
CA GLU A 212 10.44 -16.43 18.21
C GLU A 212 10.53 -14.90 18.23
N ALA A 213 10.82 -14.27 17.08
CA ALA A 213 10.80 -12.80 16.98
C ALA A 213 9.41 -12.23 17.30
N LEU A 214 8.35 -12.87 16.80
CA LEU A 214 6.96 -12.47 17.06
C LEU A 214 6.56 -12.62 18.53
N THR A 215 7.03 -13.69 19.22
CA THR A 215 6.78 -13.89 20.67
C THR A 215 7.46 -12.80 21.51
N ARG A 216 8.60 -12.28 21.05
CA ARG A 216 9.31 -11.14 21.66
C ARG A 216 8.69 -9.78 21.30
N GLY A 217 7.54 -9.75 20.62
CA GLY A 217 6.87 -8.51 20.20
C GLY A 217 7.60 -7.77 19.08
N LYS A 218 8.51 -8.45 18.37
CA LYS A 218 9.22 -7.90 17.20
C LYS A 218 8.51 -8.30 15.90
N THR A 219 8.84 -7.59 14.82
CA THR A 219 8.42 -7.99 13.46
C THR A 219 9.59 -8.59 12.69
N ALA A 220 9.29 -9.35 11.65
CA ALA A 220 10.29 -10.06 10.88
C ALA A 220 10.15 -9.85 9.38
N MET A 221 11.26 -9.91 8.68
CA MET A 221 11.33 -9.85 7.22
C MET A 221 12.14 -11.03 6.70
N LEU A 222 11.58 -11.72 5.70
CA LEU A 222 12.29 -12.74 4.94
C LEU A 222 12.38 -12.30 3.49
N LEU A 223 13.59 -12.14 3.01
CA LEU A 223 13.90 -11.87 1.62
C LEU A 223 14.34 -13.15 0.93
N VAL A 224 13.78 -13.39 -0.25
CA VAL A 224 14.10 -14.55 -1.08
C VAL A 224 14.40 -14.10 -2.50
N PRO A 225 15.23 -14.83 -3.25
CA PRO A 225 15.39 -14.61 -4.70
C PRO A 225 14.06 -14.77 -5.42
N GLU A 226 13.86 -14.06 -6.54
CA GLU A 226 12.59 -14.14 -7.30
C GLU A 226 12.28 -15.57 -7.74
N ILE A 227 13.30 -16.36 -8.11
CA ILE A 227 13.16 -17.77 -8.51
C ILE A 227 12.75 -18.69 -7.35
N ALA A 228 13.07 -18.34 -6.12
CA ALA A 228 12.74 -19.12 -4.92
C ALA A 228 11.33 -18.81 -4.38
N LEU A 229 10.72 -17.71 -4.81
CA LEU A 229 9.39 -17.30 -4.38
C LEU A 229 8.30 -18.10 -5.13
N THR A 230 8.20 -19.36 -4.82
CA THR A 230 7.23 -20.27 -5.44
C THR A 230 5.84 -20.16 -4.80
N PRO A 231 4.76 -20.55 -5.52
CA PRO A 231 3.42 -20.62 -4.93
C PRO A 231 3.35 -21.53 -3.69
N GLN A 232 4.17 -22.57 -3.64
CA GLN A 232 4.26 -23.46 -2.49
C GLN A 232 4.82 -22.76 -1.25
N MET A 233 5.88 -21.97 -1.42
CA MET A 233 6.46 -21.17 -0.34
C MET A 233 5.45 -20.13 0.18
N LEU A 234 4.77 -19.45 -0.74
CA LEU A 234 3.74 -18.46 -0.39
C LEU A 234 2.62 -19.10 0.43
N ARG A 235 2.10 -20.25 -0.02
CA ARG A 235 1.07 -21.01 0.73
C ARG A 235 1.55 -21.47 2.10
N ARG A 236 2.79 -21.96 2.19
CA ARG A 236 3.38 -22.40 3.47
C ARG A 236 3.46 -21.27 4.48
N PHE A 237 3.93 -20.09 4.05
CA PHE A 237 3.99 -18.91 4.92
C PHE A 237 2.60 -18.39 5.30
N THR A 238 1.63 -18.42 4.37
CA THR A 238 0.24 -18.07 4.67
C THR A 238 -0.37 -19.04 5.67
N ALA A 239 -0.13 -20.34 5.54
CA ALA A 239 -0.58 -21.36 6.49
C ALA A 239 -0.01 -21.12 7.89
N GLN A 240 1.28 -20.74 7.98
CA GLN A 240 1.97 -20.59 9.26
C GLN A 240 1.62 -19.27 9.97
N PHE A 241 1.50 -18.17 9.23
CA PHE A 241 1.34 -16.84 9.81
C PHE A 241 -0.02 -16.19 9.53
N GLY A 242 -0.86 -16.79 8.68
CA GLY A 242 -2.21 -16.32 8.40
C GLY A 242 -2.25 -14.87 7.91
N SER A 243 -3.06 -14.06 8.59
CA SER A 243 -3.23 -12.63 8.30
C SER A 243 -2.02 -11.78 8.67
N ASP A 244 -1.10 -12.29 9.48
CA ASP A 244 0.09 -11.58 9.96
C ASP A 244 1.18 -11.44 8.88
N VAL A 245 1.05 -12.13 7.74
CA VAL A 245 2.02 -12.07 6.65
C VAL A 245 1.56 -11.14 5.53
N ALA A 246 2.47 -10.31 5.05
CA ALA A 246 2.34 -9.56 3.80
C ALA A 246 3.37 -10.05 2.78
N MET A 247 2.96 -10.08 1.52
CA MET A 247 3.81 -10.52 0.41
C MET A 247 4.14 -9.35 -0.49
N LEU A 248 5.46 -9.18 -0.81
CA LEU A 248 5.93 -8.09 -1.66
C LEU A 248 6.87 -8.63 -2.73
N HIS A 249 6.38 -8.79 -3.96
CA HIS A 249 7.18 -9.23 -5.11
C HIS A 249 6.72 -8.60 -6.42
N SER A 250 7.55 -8.71 -7.46
CA SER A 250 7.34 -8.06 -8.76
C SER A 250 6.11 -8.58 -9.51
N ALA A 251 5.74 -9.85 -9.33
CA ALA A 251 4.58 -10.47 -9.99
C ALA A 251 3.23 -10.01 -9.42
N LEU A 252 3.19 -9.37 -8.24
CA LEU A 252 1.95 -8.78 -7.72
C LEU A 252 1.53 -7.57 -8.56
N PRO A 253 0.23 -7.45 -8.88
CA PRO A 253 -0.33 -6.22 -9.45
C PRO A 253 0.05 -5.00 -8.60
N LEU A 254 0.31 -3.87 -9.26
CA LEU A 254 0.75 -2.66 -8.56
C LEU A 254 -0.24 -2.20 -7.47
N THR A 255 -1.54 -2.41 -7.71
CA THR A 255 -2.61 -2.10 -6.76
C THR A 255 -2.58 -2.99 -5.52
N GLU A 256 -2.34 -4.29 -5.68
CA GLU A 256 -2.21 -5.21 -4.55
C GLU A 256 -0.93 -4.94 -3.75
N ARG A 257 0.18 -4.69 -4.44
CA ARG A 257 1.45 -4.31 -3.79
C ARG A 257 1.30 -3.03 -2.97
N TYR A 258 0.53 -2.05 -3.46
CA TYR A 258 0.21 -0.84 -2.74
C TYR A 258 -0.65 -1.12 -1.49
N ASP A 259 -1.66 -1.99 -1.61
CA ASP A 259 -2.51 -2.38 -0.49
C ASP A 259 -1.72 -3.17 0.58
N GLN A 260 -0.80 -4.07 0.17
CA GLN A 260 0.12 -4.74 1.10
C GLN A 260 1.03 -3.74 1.82
N TRP A 261 1.58 -2.75 1.09
CA TRP A 261 2.38 -1.69 1.68
C TRP A 261 1.62 -0.89 2.75
N LYS A 262 0.34 -0.60 2.51
CA LYS A 262 -0.53 0.05 3.50
C LYS A 262 -0.73 -0.79 4.76
N ARG A 263 -1.00 -2.09 4.59
CA ARG A 263 -1.14 -3.02 5.72
C ARG A 263 0.10 -3.03 6.60
N ILE A 264 1.28 -3.12 5.97
CA ILE A 264 2.57 -3.09 6.67
C ILE A 264 2.72 -1.76 7.43
N ARG A 265 2.47 -0.63 6.76
CA ARG A 265 2.60 0.70 7.36
C ARG A 265 1.64 0.94 8.53
N ARG A 266 0.44 0.37 8.46
CA ARG A 266 -0.58 0.44 9.53
C ARG A 266 -0.28 -0.50 10.71
N GLY A 267 0.72 -1.37 10.59
CA GLY A 267 1.03 -2.39 11.60
C GLY A 267 0.03 -3.54 11.64
N GLU A 268 -0.75 -3.74 10.58
CA GLU A 268 -1.73 -4.82 10.47
C GLU A 268 -1.07 -6.18 10.21
N VAL A 269 0.23 -6.19 9.90
CA VAL A 269 1.03 -7.39 9.64
C VAL A 269 2.36 -7.31 10.38
N ARG A 270 2.86 -8.46 10.79
CA ARG A 270 4.11 -8.58 11.55
C ARG A 270 5.22 -9.30 10.80
N VAL A 271 4.91 -9.94 9.69
CA VAL A 271 5.86 -10.67 8.83
C VAL A 271 5.78 -10.16 7.41
N VAL A 272 6.91 -9.87 6.80
CA VAL A 272 7.01 -9.56 5.37
C VAL A 272 7.82 -10.64 4.68
N LEU A 273 7.22 -11.30 3.69
CA LEU A 273 7.90 -12.18 2.75
C LEU A 273 7.99 -11.48 1.40
N GLY A 274 9.18 -11.37 0.84
CA GLY A 274 9.31 -10.73 -0.45
C GLY A 274 10.65 -10.86 -1.11
N THR A 275 10.77 -10.25 -2.28
CA THR A 275 12.01 -10.20 -3.04
C THR A 275 12.84 -8.97 -2.66
N ARG A 276 13.93 -8.72 -3.35
CA ARG A 276 14.89 -7.61 -3.11
C ARG A 276 14.24 -6.30 -2.65
N SER A 277 13.19 -5.85 -3.33
CA SER A 277 12.55 -4.56 -3.02
C SER A 277 11.78 -4.54 -1.70
N ALA A 278 11.45 -5.70 -1.15
CA ALA A 278 10.78 -5.79 0.15
C ALA A 278 11.65 -5.31 1.32
N VAL A 279 12.97 -5.20 1.10
CA VAL A 279 13.90 -4.63 2.10
C VAL A 279 13.50 -3.22 2.56
N PHE A 280 12.73 -2.48 1.76
CA PHE A 280 12.22 -1.14 2.09
C PHE A 280 10.86 -1.15 2.79
N ALA A 281 10.25 -2.31 3.03
CA ALA A 281 8.94 -2.39 3.68
C ALA A 281 8.94 -1.69 5.05
N PRO A 282 7.93 -0.84 5.35
CA PRO A 282 7.90 0.00 6.54
C PRO A 282 7.40 -0.78 7.77
N LEU A 283 8.02 -1.92 8.07
CA LEU A 283 7.75 -2.68 9.29
C LEU A 283 8.15 -1.88 10.52
N GLN A 284 7.23 -1.80 11.47
CA GLN A 284 7.49 -1.21 12.78
C GLN A 284 8.11 -2.25 13.69
N ASN A 285 8.97 -1.82 14.62
CA ASN A 285 9.64 -2.69 15.61
C ASN A 285 10.34 -3.92 14.99
N LEU A 286 11.00 -3.73 13.85
CA LEU A 286 11.68 -4.80 13.12
C LEU A 286 12.83 -5.37 13.95
N GLY A 287 12.78 -6.67 14.24
CA GLY A 287 13.79 -7.37 15.04
C GLY A 287 14.57 -8.44 14.29
N LEU A 288 14.08 -8.87 13.12
CA LEU A 288 14.70 -9.93 12.35
C LEU A 288 14.61 -9.66 10.86
N ILE A 289 15.75 -9.72 10.17
CA ILE A 289 15.82 -9.74 8.70
C ILE A 289 16.57 -10.99 8.29
N ILE A 290 15.96 -11.82 7.46
CA ILE A 290 16.55 -13.02 6.89
C ILE A 290 16.72 -12.80 5.39
N LEU A 291 17.88 -13.14 4.83
CA LEU A 291 18.13 -13.23 3.40
C LEU A 291 18.42 -14.69 3.07
N ASP A 292 17.51 -15.33 2.36
CA ASP A 292 17.73 -16.70 1.87
C ASP A 292 18.56 -16.66 0.59
N GLU A 293 19.48 -17.64 0.42
CA GLU A 293 20.41 -17.72 -0.72
C GLU A 293 21.12 -16.36 -0.96
N GLU A 294 21.76 -15.85 0.07
CA GLU A 294 22.37 -14.50 0.15
C GLU A 294 23.36 -14.21 -0.99
N GLN A 295 23.98 -15.24 -1.54
CA GLN A 295 24.95 -15.17 -2.65
C GLN A 295 24.27 -14.83 -4.01
N GLU A 296 22.95 -14.88 -4.11
CA GLU A 296 22.25 -14.66 -5.37
C GLU A 296 22.38 -13.23 -5.87
N THR A 297 22.75 -13.08 -7.13
CA THR A 297 22.92 -11.77 -7.79
C THR A 297 21.65 -10.96 -7.90
N SER A 298 20.49 -11.60 -7.81
CA SER A 298 19.16 -10.97 -7.84
C SER A 298 18.93 -9.94 -6.73
N TYR A 299 19.74 -9.98 -5.67
CA TYR A 299 19.72 -8.98 -4.60
C TYR A 299 20.39 -7.65 -4.98
N GLN A 300 21.16 -7.61 -6.07
CA GLN A 300 21.71 -6.38 -6.64
C GLN A 300 20.70 -5.69 -7.54
N SER A 301 20.46 -4.38 -7.33
CA SER A 301 19.65 -3.57 -8.23
C SER A 301 20.47 -3.11 -9.43
N GLU A 302 20.05 -3.47 -10.64
CA GLU A 302 20.70 -3.02 -11.89
C GLU A 302 20.25 -1.60 -12.27
N ASN A 303 19.02 -1.25 -11.93
CA ASN A 303 18.45 0.05 -12.27
C ASN A 303 18.67 1.07 -11.13
N PRO A 304 18.83 2.37 -11.44
CA PRO A 304 18.88 3.41 -10.44
C PRO A 304 17.56 3.51 -9.62
N PRO A 305 17.66 3.70 -8.30
CA PRO A 305 18.87 3.70 -7.48
C PRO A 305 19.48 2.30 -7.38
N ARG A 306 20.80 2.21 -7.60
CA ARG A 306 21.52 0.95 -7.44
C ARG A 306 21.79 0.68 -5.97
N TYR A 307 21.42 -0.50 -5.51
CA TYR A 307 21.65 -0.95 -4.13
C TYR A 307 21.75 -2.47 -4.08
N HIS A 308 22.35 -2.97 -3.03
CA HIS A 308 22.32 -4.39 -2.67
C HIS A 308 21.41 -4.56 -1.45
N ALA A 309 20.47 -5.53 -1.49
CA ALA A 309 19.49 -5.71 -0.41
C ALA A 309 20.14 -6.03 0.94
N ARG A 310 21.27 -6.78 0.94
CA ARG A 310 22.05 -7.07 2.15
C ARG A 310 22.57 -5.79 2.82
N ASP A 311 23.12 -4.88 2.05
CA ASP A 311 23.69 -3.64 2.60
C ASP A 311 22.60 -2.76 3.22
N VAL A 312 21.43 -2.69 2.54
CA VAL A 312 20.26 -1.99 3.09
C VAL A 312 19.75 -2.68 4.35
N ALA A 313 19.71 -4.02 4.39
CA ALA A 313 19.30 -4.78 5.57
C ALA A 313 20.24 -4.51 6.77
N GLN A 314 21.55 -4.55 6.55
CA GLN A 314 22.54 -4.23 7.58
C GLN A 314 22.39 -2.80 8.09
N PHE A 315 22.23 -1.83 7.18
CA PHE A 315 22.01 -0.44 7.55
C PHE A 315 20.74 -0.26 8.38
N ARG A 316 19.64 -0.94 8.01
CA ARG A 316 18.38 -0.94 8.78
C ARG A 316 18.57 -1.52 10.17
N CYS A 317 19.29 -2.63 10.32
CA CYS A 317 19.59 -3.20 11.62
C CYS A 317 20.37 -2.23 12.52
N CYS A 318 21.32 -1.48 11.96
CA CYS A 318 22.08 -0.46 12.71
C CYS A 318 21.18 0.71 13.13
N LEU A 319 20.35 1.25 12.22
CA LEU A 319 19.47 2.40 12.48
C LEU A 319 18.41 2.11 13.53
N LEU A 320 17.80 0.93 13.49
CA LEU A 320 16.74 0.55 14.43
C LEU A 320 17.24 0.46 15.86
N TYR A 321 18.55 0.35 16.03
CA TYR A 321 19.18 0.31 17.33
C TYR A 321 19.60 1.70 17.86
N THR A 322 19.87 2.66 16.97
CA THR A 322 20.32 4.00 17.32
C THR A 322 19.19 5.02 17.43
N SER A 323 17.93 4.63 17.18
CA SER A 323 16.79 5.53 17.32
C SER A 323 16.49 5.72 18.81
N PRO A 324 16.71 6.92 19.38
CA PRO A 324 16.28 7.20 20.74
C PRO A 324 14.74 7.11 20.79
N SER A 325 14.26 6.40 21.76
CA SER A 325 12.84 6.33 22.16
C SER A 325 12.29 7.72 22.48
#